data_4a3c7d86da45d003dad5fb2a7d208716
#
_entry.id   4a3c7d86da45d003dad5fb2a7d208716
#
_cell.length_a   1.000
_cell.length_b   1.000
_cell.length_c   1.000
_cell.angle_alpha   90.00
_cell.angle_beta   90.00
_cell.angle_gamma   90.00
#
_symmetry.space_group_name_H-M   'P 1'
#
loop_
_entity.id
_entity.type
_entity.pdbx_description
1 polymer ?
#
loop_
_entity_poly.entity_id
_entity_poly.type
_entity_poly.pdbx_seq_one_letter_code
_entity_poly.pdbx_strand_id
1 'polypeptide(L)'
;MKKADIGLIGLAVMGENLVMNMESKGFTVAVFNRTTEKVDKFVNGRAAGKNIIGCHSLKELVDNLEKPRKVFMMVKAGQAVDDMIEKLLPLLGDGDILIDGGNSHFPDTIRRTAYVESKGKLYIGTGVSGGEEGALKGPSMMPGGSPAAWPYVKPIFQAICAKVEDGSPCCDWVGENGAGHFVKMVHNGIEYGDMQLICEAYQLMRDLLGMNDDEMHEVFAAWNKTELDSYLIEITRDILAYKDTDGQPIVEKILDTAGQKGTGKWTGIAALDEGVPLTLIGEAVFARCLSAMKSERVEAAKEYARTIPAFTGDKAEMVEAIRQALYASKIISYAQGYTLMRTAAKTYGWNLNYGGIALMWRGGCIIRSVFLGKIKEAYDKNPELSNLLLDPYFKETMQKLIPAWRKVAAAAVQYGVPAPAMTAALSYFDGYTTDRLPANLLQAQRDYFGAHTYERLDSPRGQFFHTNWTGHGGNTAASTYNA
;
A
#
# COMPACT_ATOMS: atom_id res chain seq x y z
N MET A 1 16.62 -38.30 -10.07
CA MET A 1 16.53 -37.30 -9.01
C MET A 1 15.08 -36.88 -8.83
N LYS A 2 14.66 -36.55 -7.61
CA LYS A 2 13.32 -36.00 -7.36
C LYS A 2 13.25 -34.64 -8.06
N LYS A 3 12.21 -34.37 -8.81
CA LYS A 3 11.96 -33.08 -9.44
C LYS A 3 11.59 -32.03 -8.38
N ALA A 4 11.82 -30.76 -8.70
CA ALA A 4 11.50 -29.67 -7.80
C ALA A 4 10.00 -29.34 -7.84
N ASP A 5 9.46 -28.96 -6.68
CA ASP A 5 8.07 -28.56 -6.51
C ASP A 5 7.78 -27.20 -7.17
N ILE A 6 8.80 -26.31 -7.23
CA ILE A 6 8.71 -24.97 -7.78
C ILE A 6 10.09 -24.50 -8.27
N GLY A 7 10.11 -23.68 -9.33
CA GLY A 7 11.30 -22.98 -9.80
C GLY A 7 11.26 -21.51 -9.41
N LEU A 8 12.42 -20.92 -9.07
CA LEU A 8 12.54 -19.49 -8.81
C LEU A 8 13.64 -18.86 -9.67
N ILE A 9 13.29 -17.78 -10.35
CA ILE A 9 14.17 -16.97 -11.19
C ILE A 9 14.46 -15.64 -10.51
N GLY A 10 15.75 -15.33 -10.30
CA GLY A 10 16.21 -14.07 -9.74
C GLY A 10 16.71 -14.22 -8.30
N LEU A 11 18.02 -14.42 -8.16
CA LEU A 11 18.73 -14.54 -6.88
C LEU A 11 19.27 -13.18 -6.44
N ALA A 12 18.35 -12.28 -6.08
CA ALA A 12 18.62 -11.10 -5.28
C ALA A 12 18.09 -11.35 -3.86
N VAL A 13 18.20 -10.35 -2.98
CA VAL A 13 17.86 -10.47 -1.55
C VAL A 13 16.49 -11.17 -1.32
N MET A 14 15.44 -10.72 -1.99
CA MET A 14 14.09 -11.31 -1.84
C MET A 14 14.03 -12.74 -2.38
N GLY A 15 14.61 -12.98 -3.55
CA GLY A 15 14.58 -14.30 -4.21
C GLY A 15 15.30 -15.37 -3.39
N GLU A 16 16.52 -15.10 -2.93
CA GLU A 16 17.28 -16.03 -2.08
C GLU A 16 16.52 -16.34 -0.79
N ASN A 17 15.95 -15.33 -0.13
CA ASN A 17 15.22 -15.51 1.12
C ASN A 17 13.93 -16.34 0.92
N LEU A 18 13.18 -16.11 -0.17
CA LEU A 18 12.01 -16.93 -0.50
C LEU A 18 12.38 -18.38 -0.78
N VAL A 19 13.49 -18.63 -1.51
CA VAL A 19 13.99 -20.00 -1.76
C VAL A 19 14.32 -20.70 -0.44
N MET A 20 15.04 -20.03 0.45
CA MET A 20 15.39 -20.57 1.77
C MET A 20 14.15 -20.85 2.62
N ASN A 21 13.15 -19.97 2.56
CA ASN A 21 11.88 -20.16 3.25
C ASN A 21 11.12 -21.39 2.69
N MET A 22 10.97 -21.49 1.38
CA MET A 22 10.32 -22.65 0.73
C MET A 22 11.00 -23.96 1.12
N GLU A 23 12.32 -24.02 1.05
CA GLU A 23 13.09 -25.20 1.42
C GLU A 23 12.90 -25.55 2.90
N SER A 24 12.89 -24.58 3.81
CA SER A 24 12.66 -24.80 5.23
C SER A 24 11.27 -25.37 5.55
N LYS A 25 10.31 -25.25 4.61
CA LYS A 25 8.97 -25.84 4.69
C LYS A 25 8.88 -27.21 3.99
N GLY A 26 10.01 -27.74 3.54
CA GLY A 26 10.12 -29.08 2.97
C GLY A 26 9.93 -29.15 1.44
N PHE A 27 9.86 -28.00 0.76
CA PHE A 27 9.79 -27.99 -0.71
C PHE A 27 11.17 -28.09 -1.33
N THR A 28 11.27 -28.79 -2.44
CA THR A 28 12.45 -28.79 -3.32
C THR A 28 12.32 -27.64 -4.29
N VAL A 29 13.34 -26.77 -4.39
CA VAL A 29 13.30 -25.56 -5.22
C VAL A 29 14.40 -25.61 -6.28
N ALA A 30 14.05 -25.46 -7.56
CA ALA A 30 15.01 -25.24 -8.62
C ALA A 30 15.26 -23.71 -8.78
N VAL A 31 16.51 -23.28 -8.91
CA VAL A 31 16.85 -21.88 -8.98
C VAL A 31 17.64 -21.53 -10.21
N PHE A 32 17.32 -20.38 -10.81
CA PHE A 32 18.06 -19.82 -11.94
C PHE A 32 18.27 -18.31 -11.74
N ASN A 33 19.40 -17.82 -12.19
CA ASN A 33 19.70 -16.40 -12.29
C ASN A 33 20.43 -16.11 -13.59
N ARG A 34 20.18 -14.96 -14.22
CA ARG A 34 20.82 -14.55 -15.49
C ARG A 34 22.36 -14.59 -15.40
N THR A 35 22.91 -14.16 -14.27
CA THR A 35 24.30 -14.31 -13.93
C THR A 35 24.49 -15.64 -13.21
N THR A 36 24.97 -16.66 -13.91
CA THR A 36 25.02 -18.06 -13.43
C THR A 36 25.96 -18.26 -12.25
N GLU A 37 27.02 -17.44 -12.13
CA GLU A 37 27.94 -17.45 -10.98
C GLU A 37 27.22 -17.17 -9.65
N LYS A 38 26.10 -16.42 -9.68
CA LYS A 38 25.27 -16.23 -8.49
C LYS A 38 24.56 -17.53 -8.07
N VAL A 39 24.17 -18.38 -9.03
CA VAL A 39 23.59 -19.68 -8.74
C VAL A 39 24.60 -20.54 -8.01
N ASP A 40 25.83 -20.64 -8.55
CA ASP A 40 26.90 -21.43 -7.95
C ASP A 40 27.26 -20.94 -6.55
N LYS A 41 27.42 -19.62 -6.40
CA LYS A 41 27.69 -19.01 -5.09
C LYS A 41 26.59 -19.31 -4.07
N PHE A 42 25.33 -19.23 -4.48
CA PHE A 42 24.20 -19.49 -3.60
C PHE A 42 24.10 -20.97 -3.21
N VAL A 43 24.17 -21.88 -4.19
CA VAL A 43 24.02 -23.32 -3.96
C VAL A 43 25.19 -23.89 -3.18
N ASN A 44 26.43 -23.45 -3.45
CA ASN A 44 27.62 -23.90 -2.75
C ASN A 44 27.89 -23.16 -1.43
N GLY A 45 27.19 -22.07 -1.18
CA GLY A 45 27.28 -21.24 0.02
C GLY A 45 26.08 -21.42 0.95
N ARG A 46 25.21 -20.40 0.96
CA ARG A 46 24.06 -20.31 1.87
C ARG A 46 23.09 -21.51 1.75
N ALA A 47 22.97 -22.10 0.57
CA ALA A 47 22.07 -23.20 0.27
C ALA A 47 22.78 -24.59 0.26
N ALA A 48 24.04 -24.65 0.69
CA ALA A 48 24.80 -25.90 0.67
C ALA A 48 24.13 -26.99 1.51
N GLY A 49 23.97 -28.19 0.92
CA GLY A 49 23.34 -29.33 1.58
C GLY A 49 21.82 -29.28 1.70
N LYS A 50 21.17 -28.31 1.09
CA LYS A 50 19.70 -28.14 1.09
C LYS A 50 19.05 -28.73 -0.17
N ASN A 51 17.72 -28.89 -0.14
CA ASN A 51 16.93 -29.39 -1.27
C ASN A 51 16.75 -28.31 -2.35
N ILE A 52 17.85 -27.74 -2.83
CA ILE A 52 17.87 -26.68 -3.83
C ILE A 52 18.71 -27.12 -5.03
N ILE A 53 18.11 -27.04 -6.22
CA ILE A 53 18.74 -27.43 -7.49
C ILE A 53 19.19 -26.18 -8.23
N GLY A 54 20.51 -25.98 -8.38
CA GLY A 54 21.06 -24.90 -9.19
C GLY A 54 20.94 -25.23 -10.68
N CYS A 55 20.43 -24.28 -11.46
CA CYS A 55 20.27 -24.41 -12.91
C CYS A 55 20.99 -23.26 -13.63
N HIS A 56 21.65 -23.59 -14.75
CA HIS A 56 22.44 -22.64 -15.54
C HIS A 56 21.73 -22.19 -16.81
N SER A 57 20.53 -22.71 -17.08
CA SER A 57 19.67 -22.28 -18.17
C SER A 57 18.19 -22.37 -17.78
N LEU A 58 17.33 -21.61 -18.47
CA LEU A 58 15.87 -21.69 -18.31
C LEU A 58 15.34 -23.07 -18.68
N LYS A 59 15.93 -23.71 -19.70
CA LYS A 59 15.56 -25.09 -20.08
C LYS A 59 15.86 -26.08 -18.96
N GLU A 60 17.04 -26.00 -18.37
CA GLU A 60 17.43 -26.84 -17.23
C GLU A 60 16.50 -26.61 -16.03
N LEU A 61 16.15 -25.35 -15.73
CA LEU A 61 15.17 -25.03 -14.69
C LEU A 61 13.84 -25.76 -14.96
N VAL A 62 13.27 -25.56 -16.15
CA VAL A 62 11.96 -26.14 -16.52
C VAL A 62 11.99 -27.66 -16.53
N ASP A 63 13.07 -28.27 -17.02
CA ASP A 63 13.24 -29.71 -17.04
C ASP A 63 13.30 -30.34 -15.63
N ASN A 64 13.74 -29.59 -14.64
CA ASN A 64 13.80 -30.05 -13.24
C ASN A 64 12.48 -29.88 -12.47
N LEU A 65 11.43 -29.33 -13.05
CA LEU A 65 10.16 -29.09 -12.36
C LEU A 65 9.14 -30.21 -12.53
N GLU A 66 8.37 -30.47 -11.46
CA GLU A 66 7.18 -31.35 -11.52
C GLU A 66 6.03 -30.62 -12.23
N LYS A 67 5.18 -31.41 -12.96
CA LYS A 67 3.98 -30.88 -13.62
C LYS A 67 2.78 -30.82 -12.66
N PRO A 68 1.92 -29.79 -12.77
CA PRO A 68 2.11 -28.58 -13.58
C PRO A 68 3.30 -27.79 -13.05
N ARG A 69 4.17 -27.37 -13.96
CA ARG A 69 5.38 -26.64 -13.60
C ARG A 69 5.00 -25.26 -13.05
N LYS A 70 5.67 -24.85 -12.00
CA LYS A 70 5.47 -23.55 -11.32
C LYS A 70 6.77 -22.76 -11.39
N VAL A 71 6.78 -21.65 -12.11
CA VAL A 71 7.98 -20.81 -12.29
C VAL A 71 7.74 -19.44 -11.67
N PHE A 72 8.39 -19.17 -10.55
CA PHE A 72 8.29 -17.93 -9.78
C PHE A 72 9.36 -16.95 -10.25
N MET A 73 8.95 -15.80 -10.78
CA MET A 73 9.83 -14.76 -11.29
C MET A 73 9.97 -13.64 -10.25
N MET A 74 11.19 -13.48 -9.73
CA MET A 74 11.60 -12.36 -8.87
C MET A 74 12.53 -11.43 -9.66
N VAL A 75 11.99 -10.83 -10.71
CA VAL A 75 12.71 -9.95 -11.63
C VAL A 75 12.19 -8.51 -11.53
N LYS A 76 12.93 -7.56 -12.10
CA LYS A 76 12.50 -6.15 -12.13
C LYS A 76 11.16 -6.04 -12.87
N ALA A 77 10.19 -5.33 -12.29
CA ALA A 77 8.91 -5.03 -12.92
C ALA A 77 9.07 -4.28 -14.26
N GLY A 78 8.08 -4.40 -15.12
CA GLY A 78 8.07 -3.81 -16.45
C GLY A 78 8.59 -4.78 -17.52
N GLN A 79 9.31 -4.29 -18.53
CA GLN A 79 9.75 -5.06 -19.70
C GLN A 79 10.51 -6.35 -19.36
N ALA A 80 11.25 -6.37 -18.25
CA ALA A 80 12.00 -7.57 -17.86
C ALA A 80 11.08 -8.78 -17.55
N VAL A 81 9.84 -8.54 -17.09
CA VAL A 81 8.83 -9.59 -16.90
C VAL A 81 8.34 -10.09 -18.25
N ASP A 82 8.01 -9.20 -19.19
CA ASP A 82 7.57 -9.57 -20.54
C ASP A 82 8.66 -10.38 -21.27
N ASP A 83 9.92 -9.94 -21.21
CA ASP A 83 11.05 -10.64 -21.81
C ASP A 83 11.25 -12.05 -21.21
N MET A 84 10.99 -12.20 -19.91
CA MET A 84 11.09 -13.51 -19.23
C MET A 84 9.94 -14.43 -19.64
N ILE A 85 8.72 -13.91 -19.74
CA ILE A 85 7.55 -14.65 -20.24
C ILE A 85 7.83 -15.20 -21.63
N GLU A 86 8.31 -14.37 -22.57
CA GLU A 86 8.63 -14.80 -23.94
C GLU A 86 9.68 -15.93 -24.00
N LYS A 87 10.68 -15.89 -23.11
CA LYS A 87 11.72 -16.94 -23.03
C LYS A 87 11.21 -18.24 -22.44
N LEU A 88 10.21 -18.16 -21.55
CA LEU A 88 9.67 -19.34 -20.85
C LEU A 88 8.55 -20.04 -21.63
N LEU A 89 7.70 -19.28 -22.34
CA LEU A 89 6.56 -19.85 -23.06
C LEU A 89 6.90 -21.04 -23.96
N PRO A 90 8.00 -21.02 -24.78
CA PRO A 90 8.36 -22.17 -25.61
C PRO A 90 8.82 -23.42 -24.85
N LEU A 91 9.22 -23.25 -23.58
CA LEU A 91 9.73 -24.34 -22.73
C LEU A 91 8.62 -24.99 -21.89
N LEU A 92 7.47 -24.29 -21.71
CA LEU A 92 6.37 -24.71 -20.85
C LEU A 92 5.30 -25.47 -21.63
N GLY A 93 4.68 -26.44 -20.98
CA GLY A 93 3.51 -27.18 -21.46
C GLY A 93 2.18 -26.53 -21.07
N ASP A 94 1.08 -27.04 -21.60
CA ASP A 94 -0.26 -26.58 -21.24
C ASP A 94 -0.54 -26.84 -19.76
N GLY A 95 -1.16 -25.84 -19.12
CA GLY A 95 -1.45 -25.86 -17.69
C GLY A 95 -0.27 -25.55 -16.77
N ASP A 96 0.96 -25.36 -17.31
CA ASP A 96 2.09 -24.87 -16.52
C ASP A 96 1.86 -23.41 -16.09
N ILE A 97 2.45 -22.99 -14.98
CA ILE A 97 2.12 -21.76 -14.26
C ILE A 97 3.33 -20.82 -14.22
N LEU A 98 3.15 -19.59 -14.71
CA LEU A 98 4.07 -18.47 -14.52
C LEU A 98 3.60 -17.63 -13.34
N ILE A 99 4.52 -17.26 -12.44
CA ILE A 99 4.22 -16.47 -11.25
C ILE A 99 5.11 -15.22 -11.26
N ASP A 100 4.50 -14.06 -11.28
CA ASP A 100 5.17 -12.76 -11.15
C ASP A 100 5.08 -12.29 -9.69
N GLY A 101 6.20 -12.36 -8.97
CA GLY A 101 6.31 -11.93 -7.57
C GLY A 101 6.90 -10.53 -7.39
N GLY A 102 7.10 -9.80 -8.49
CA GLY A 102 7.54 -8.42 -8.46
C GLY A 102 6.45 -7.43 -8.03
N ASN A 103 6.82 -6.16 -7.86
CA ASN A 103 5.84 -5.07 -7.70
C ASN A 103 5.41 -4.57 -9.09
N SER A 104 4.76 -5.42 -9.87
CA SER A 104 4.32 -5.10 -11.21
C SER A 104 3.10 -4.18 -11.21
N HIS A 105 3.00 -3.33 -12.23
CA HIS A 105 1.84 -2.49 -12.45
C HIS A 105 0.64 -3.36 -12.85
N PHE A 106 -0.47 -3.23 -12.15
CA PHE A 106 -1.61 -4.14 -12.29
C PHE A 106 -2.22 -4.20 -13.71
N PRO A 107 -2.26 -3.11 -14.52
CA PRO A 107 -2.71 -3.20 -15.91
C PRO A 107 -1.82 -4.12 -16.77
N ASP A 108 -0.48 -4.11 -16.53
CA ASP A 108 0.42 -5.06 -17.18
C ASP A 108 0.09 -6.49 -16.77
N THR A 109 -0.25 -6.71 -15.51
CA THR A 109 -0.64 -8.03 -15.01
C THR A 109 -1.93 -8.52 -15.66
N ILE A 110 -2.93 -7.64 -15.83
CA ILE A 110 -4.17 -7.96 -16.57
C ILE A 110 -3.81 -8.41 -18.00
N ARG A 111 -3.00 -7.64 -18.71
CA ARG A 111 -2.54 -7.94 -20.07
C ARG A 111 -1.78 -9.26 -20.14
N ARG A 112 -0.83 -9.47 -19.22
CA ARG A 112 0.00 -10.69 -19.15
C ARG A 112 -0.82 -11.92 -18.85
N THR A 113 -1.80 -11.82 -17.94
CA THR A 113 -2.71 -12.94 -17.64
C THR A 113 -3.45 -13.38 -18.90
N ALA A 114 -4.09 -12.47 -19.61
CA ALA A 114 -4.80 -12.77 -20.85
C ALA A 114 -3.86 -13.34 -21.92
N TYR A 115 -2.66 -12.78 -22.05
CA TYR A 115 -1.68 -13.23 -23.04
C TYR A 115 -1.18 -14.67 -22.75
N VAL A 116 -0.80 -14.95 -21.51
CA VAL A 116 -0.28 -16.26 -21.11
C VAL A 116 -1.37 -17.33 -21.22
N GLU A 117 -2.61 -17.01 -20.83
CA GLU A 117 -3.77 -17.90 -21.00
C GLU A 117 -4.05 -18.20 -22.47
N SER A 118 -3.89 -17.22 -23.38
CA SER A 118 -4.03 -17.45 -24.82
C SER A 118 -3.01 -18.45 -25.39
N LYS A 119 -1.94 -18.72 -24.65
CA LYS A 119 -0.90 -19.72 -24.97
C LYS A 119 -1.11 -21.04 -24.24
N GLY A 120 -2.26 -21.26 -23.61
CA GLY A 120 -2.58 -22.49 -22.88
C GLY A 120 -1.85 -22.65 -21.53
N LYS A 121 -1.23 -21.60 -21.00
CA LYS A 121 -0.54 -21.57 -19.70
C LYS A 121 -1.33 -20.73 -18.72
N LEU A 122 -0.96 -20.79 -17.44
CA LEU A 122 -1.63 -20.07 -16.37
C LEU A 122 -0.68 -18.98 -15.80
N TYR A 123 -1.26 -17.89 -15.30
CA TYR A 123 -0.49 -16.77 -14.78
C TYR A 123 -0.97 -16.37 -13.39
N ILE A 124 -0.03 -16.14 -12.48
CA ILE A 124 -0.28 -15.55 -11.16
C ILE A 124 0.53 -14.26 -11.04
N GLY A 125 -0.15 -13.15 -10.75
CA GLY A 125 0.48 -11.94 -10.26
C GLY A 125 0.32 -11.86 -8.75
N THR A 126 1.42 -11.94 -8.00
CA THR A 126 1.37 -11.92 -6.54
C THR A 126 2.24 -10.83 -5.95
N GLY A 127 1.63 -9.90 -5.20
CA GLY A 127 2.37 -9.01 -4.34
C GLY A 127 3.02 -9.78 -3.20
N VAL A 128 4.31 -9.52 -2.97
CA VAL A 128 5.07 -10.07 -1.83
C VAL A 128 5.48 -8.91 -0.94
N SER A 129 5.18 -8.98 0.36
CA SER A 129 5.53 -7.96 1.35
C SER A 129 6.34 -8.56 2.49
N GLY A 130 6.95 -7.71 3.34
CA GLY A 130 7.70 -8.11 4.52
C GLY A 130 9.20 -7.83 4.45
N GLY A 131 9.68 -7.30 3.32
CA GLY A 131 11.12 -7.02 3.14
C GLY A 131 11.99 -8.27 3.21
N GLU A 132 13.28 -8.08 3.51
CA GLU A 132 14.26 -9.15 3.57
C GLU A 132 13.92 -10.21 4.63
N GLU A 133 13.63 -9.77 5.83
CA GLU A 133 13.32 -10.66 6.95
C GLU A 133 11.99 -11.40 6.75
N GLY A 134 10.96 -10.69 6.28
CA GLY A 134 9.66 -11.29 5.98
C GLY A 134 9.76 -12.35 4.89
N ALA A 135 10.51 -12.12 3.82
CA ALA A 135 10.72 -13.13 2.78
C ALA A 135 11.32 -14.43 3.33
N LEU A 136 12.21 -14.33 4.32
CA LEU A 136 12.85 -15.49 4.95
C LEU A 136 11.97 -16.17 6.01
N LYS A 137 11.31 -15.40 6.86
CA LYS A 137 10.61 -15.91 8.06
C LYS A 137 9.10 -16.09 7.86
N GLY A 138 8.50 -15.38 6.92
CA GLY A 138 7.08 -15.43 6.64
C GLY A 138 6.58 -14.12 6.01
N PRO A 139 6.49 -14.03 4.68
CA PRO A 139 5.92 -12.86 4.00
C PRO A 139 4.40 -12.84 4.10
N SER A 140 3.80 -11.70 3.78
CA SER A 140 2.42 -11.61 3.30
C SER A 140 2.41 -11.72 1.77
N MET A 141 1.53 -12.53 1.22
CA MET A 141 1.40 -12.69 -0.23
C MET A 141 -0.05 -12.48 -0.68
N MET A 142 -0.21 -11.75 -1.78
CA MET A 142 -1.50 -11.34 -2.33
C MET A 142 -1.64 -11.88 -3.77
N PRO A 143 -1.92 -13.19 -3.95
CA PRO A 143 -2.00 -13.81 -5.27
C PRO A 143 -3.32 -13.49 -5.97
N GLY A 144 -3.21 -13.15 -7.25
CA GLY A 144 -4.32 -13.04 -8.19
C GLY A 144 -3.87 -13.55 -9.57
N GLY A 145 -4.77 -13.61 -10.54
CA GLY A 145 -4.45 -14.07 -11.89
C GLY A 145 -5.41 -15.10 -12.44
N SER A 146 -4.90 -16.22 -12.94
CA SER A 146 -5.69 -17.35 -13.41
C SER A 146 -6.23 -18.18 -12.24
N PRO A 147 -7.54 -18.25 -12.01
CA PRO A 147 -8.10 -19.00 -10.88
C PRO A 147 -7.70 -20.48 -10.87
N ALA A 148 -7.57 -21.09 -12.05
CA ALA A 148 -7.15 -22.48 -12.21
C ALA A 148 -5.74 -22.77 -11.71
N ALA A 149 -4.88 -21.75 -11.55
CA ALA A 149 -3.53 -21.88 -11.00
C ALA A 149 -3.52 -21.99 -9.48
N TRP A 150 -4.51 -21.37 -8.81
CA TRP A 150 -4.52 -21.24 -7.36
C TRP A 150 -4.38 -22.56 -6.58
N PRO A 151 -5.12 -23.63 -6.90
CA PRO A 151 -5.00 -24.90 -6.19
C PRO A 151 -3.57 -25.48 -6.18
N TYR A 152 -2.78 -25.20 -7.20
CA TYR A 152 -1.41 -25.71 -7.34
C TYR A 152 -0.36 -24.89 -6.59
N VAL A 153 -0.58 -23.58 -6.44
CA VAL A 153 0.36 -22.69 -5.74
C VAL A 153 -0.01 -22.46 -4.27
N LYS A 154 -1.29 -22.59 -3.93
CA LYS A 154 -1.82 -22.40 -2.57
C LYS A 154 -1.04 -23.14 -1.48
N PRO A 155 -0.74 -24.46 -1.61
CA PRO A 155 -0.02 -25.18 -0.56
C PRO A 155 1.36 -24.59 -0.26
N ILE A 156 2.08 -24.16 -1.30
CA ILE A 156 3.42 -23.56 -1.16
C ILE A 156 3.29 -22.18 -0.53
N PHE A 157 2.44 -21.30 -1.09
CA PHE A 157 2.29 -19.91 -0.65
C PHE A 157 1.82 -19.84 0.80
N GLN A 158 0.79 -20.61 1.16
CA GLN A 158 0.29 -20.61 2.53
C GLN A 158 1.27 -21.22 3.53
N ALA A 159 2.14 -22.16 3.11
CA ALA A 159 3.17 -22.73 3.98
C ALA A 159 4.25 -21.71 4.33
N ILE A 160 4.70 -20.89 3.36
CA ILE A 160 5.81 -19.95 3.53
C ILE A 160 5.38 -18.62 4.15
N CYS A 161 4.10 -18.27 4.10
CA CYS A 161 3.60 -17.00 4.63
C CYS A 161 3.55 -16.96 6.15
N ALA A 162 3.58 -15.76 6.70
CA ALA A 162 3.33 -15.51 8.13
C ALA A 162 1.98 -16.12 8.54
N LYS A 163 1.88 -16.46 9.81
CA LYS A 163 0.63 -16.93 10.43
C LYS A 163 0.18 -15.91 11.48
N VAL A 164 -1.12 -15.68 11.58
CA VAL A 164 -1.72 -14.96 12.70
C VAL A 164 -1.91 -15.93 13.90
N GLU A 165 -2.38 -15.40 15.03
CA GLU A 165 -2.48 -16.14 16.30
C GLU A 165 -3.26 -17.46 16.20
N ASP A 166 -4.34 -17.51 15.39
CA ASP A 166 -5.15 -18.70 15.17
C ASP A 166 -4.56 -19.69 14.14
N GLY A 167 -3.35 -19.41 13.63
CA GLY A 167 -2.66 -20.21 12.63
C GLY A 167 -3.06 -19.92 11.19
N SER A 168 -3.98 -18.99 10.94
CA SER A 168 -4.39 -18.60 9.59
C SER A 168 -3.23 -17.95 8.83
N PRO A 169 -2.96 -18.35 7.57
CA PRO A 169 -1.87 -17.79 6.79
C PRO A 169 -2.19 -16.38 6.29
N CYS A 170 -1.19 -15.51 6.27
CA CYS A 170 -1.27 -14.18 5.66
C CYS A 170 -1.15 -14.27 4.13
N CYS A 171 -1.93 -15.17 3.54
CA CYS A 171 -2.00 -15.41 2.11
C CYS A 171 -3.31 -16.12 1.78
N ASP A 172 -4.10 -15.55 0.89
CA ASP A 172 -5.25 -16.22 0.27
C ASP A 172 -5.48 -15.65 -1.12
N TRP A 173 -6.34 -16.28 -1.90
CA TRP A 173 -6.72 -15.80 -3.21
C TRP A 173 -7.37 -14.42 -3.13
N VAL A 174 -6.84 -13.47 -3.92
CA VAL A 174 -7.35 -12.09 -3.95
C VAL A 174 -8.43 -11.94 -5.02
N GLY A 175 -8.17 -12.41 -6.24
CA GLY A 175 -9.10 -12.26 -7.37
C GLY A 175 -8.42 -12.51 -8.71
N GLU A 176 -9.19 -12.36 -9.77
CA GLU A 176 -8.80 -12.64 -11.13
C GLU A 176 -7.77 -11.63 -11.65
N ASN A 177 -7.03 -12.03 -12.66
CA ASN A 177 -6.10 -11.22 -13.46
C ASN A 177 -5.21 -10.27 -12.63
N GLY A 178 -5.39 -8.94 -12.69
CA GLY A 178 -4.55 -7.95 -11.99
C GLY A 178 -4.83 -7.74 -10.51
N ALA A 179 -5.85 -8.40 -9.93
CA ALA A 179 -6.34 -8.10 -8.57
C ALA A 179 -5.26 -8.20 -7.48
N GLY A 180 -4.38 -9.22 -7.56
CA GLY A 180 -3.30 -9.40 -6.58
C GLY A 180 -2.33 -8.23 -6.54
N HIS A 181 -1.83 -7.80 -7.68
CA HIS A 181 -0.94 -6.63 -7.77
C HIS A 181 -1.66 -5.32 -7.47
N PHE A 182 -2.95 -5.20 -7.78
CA PHE A 182 -3.74 -4.03 -7.40
C PHE A 182 -3.84 -3.90 -5.87
N VAL A 183 -4.21 -4.97 -5.18
CA VAL A 183 -4.29 -4.99 -3.70
C VAL A 183 -2.92 -4.71 -3.07
N LYS A 184 -1.83 -5.24 -3.65
CA LYS A 184 -0.47 -4.91 -3.21
C LYS A 184 -0.11 -3.45 -3.45
N MET A 185 -0.52 -2.86 -4.56
CA MET A 185 -0.33 -1.44 -4.85
C MET A 185 -1.04 -0.56 -3.82
N VAL A 186 -2.30 -0.88 -3.49
CA VAL A 186 -3.07 -0.15 -2.45
C VAL A 186 -2.43 -0.33 -1.07
N HIS A 187 -1.98 -1.53 -0.73
CA HIS A 187 -1.17 -1.77 0.48
C HIS A 187 0.02 -0.80 0.56
N ASN A 188 0.77 -0.64 -0.52
CA ASN A 188 1.91 0.27 -0.55
C ASN A 188 1.47 1.74 -0.45
N GLY A 189 0.33 2.12 -1.02
CA GLY A 189 -0.25 3.45 -0.84
C GLY A 189 -0.56 3.75 0.62
N ILE A 190 -1.20 2.81 1.32
CA ILE A 190 -1.48 2.90 2.76
C ILE A 190 -0.16 2.98 3.56
N GLU A 191 0.85 2.19 3.20
CA GLU A 191 2.20 2.25 3.78
C GLU A 191 2.79 3.66 3.69
N TYR A 192 2.66 4.33 2.53
CA TYR A 192 3.09 5.72 2.38
C TYR A 192 2.34 6.66 3.31
N GLY A 193 1.02 6.48 3.43
CA GLY A 193 0.17 7.22 4.37
C GLY A 193 0.62 7.04 5.82
N ASP A 194 0.74 5.80 6.28
CA ASP A 194 1.17 5.48 7.64
C ASP A 194 2.54 6.07 7.96
N MET A 195 3.51 5.93 7.06
CA MET A 195 4.86 6.50 7.25
C MET A 195 4.83 8.02 7.34
N GLN A 196 4.07 8.69 6.45
CA GLN A 196 3.96 10.15 6.48
C GLN A 196 3.30 10.65 7.76
N LEU A 197 2.22 10.00 8.22
CA LEU A 197 1.54 10.34 9.46
C LEU A 197 2.45 10.20 10.69
N ILE A 198 3.27 9.14 10.74
CA ILE A 198 4.27 8.95 11.80
C ILE A 198 5.33 10.06 11.75
N CYS A 199 5.80 10.43 10.56
CA CYS A 199 6.74 11.54 10.39
C CYS A 199 6.14 12.87 10.81
N GLU A 200 4.85 13.11 10.57
CA GLU A 200 4.15 14.32 11.01
C GLU A 200 4.00 14.36 12.54
N ALA A 201 3.67 13.21 13.17
CA ALA A 201 3.65 13.10 14.62
C ALA A 201 5.05 13.36 15.24
N TYR A 202 6.10 12.77 14.66
CA TYR A 202 7.49 13.02 15.03
C TYR A 202 7.83 14.51 14.91
N GLN A 203 7.50 15.16 13.78
CA GLN A 203 7.80 16.57 13.56
C GLN A 203 7.04 17.47 14.53
N LEU A 204 5.77 17.19 14.84
CA LEU A 204 5.00 17.92 15.84
C LEU A 204 5.63 17.80 17.23
N MET A 205 6.06 16.63 17.64
CA MET A 205 6.73 16.45 18.93
C MET A 205 8.07 17.18 18.99
N ARG A 206 8.87 17.09 17.92
CA ARG A 206 10.18 17.76 17.85
C ARG A 206 10.04 19.27 17.74
N ASP A 207 9.33 19.78 16.73
CA ASP A 207 9.35 21.19 16.35
C ASP A 207 8.37 22.05 17.19
N LEU A 208 7.20 21.50 17.55
CA LEU A 208 6.21 22.19 18.36
C LEU A 208 6.49 22.05 19.86
N LEU A 209 6.79 20.80 20.32
CA LEU A 209 6.94 20.53 21.75
C LEU A 209 8.38 20.58 22.23
N GLY A 210 9.36 20.66 21.32
CA GLY A 210 10.78 20.71 21.66
C GLY A 210 11.31 19.43 22.28
N MET A 211 10.73 18.27 21.93
CA MET A 211 11.16 16.96 22.43
C MET A 211 12.41 16.47 21.70
N ASN A 212 13.30 15.82 22.44
CA ASN A 212 14.46 15.14 21.86
C ASN A 212 14.13 13.69 21.47
N ASP A 213 15.07 13.00 20.79
CA ASP A 213 14.84 11.65 20.26
C ASP A 213 14.63 10.62 21.37
N ASP A 214 15.31 10.74 22.53
CA ASP A 214 15.14 9.81 23.65
C ASP A 214 13.74 9.97 24.27
N GLU A 215 13.23 11.19 24.40
CA GLU A 215 11.86 11.45 24.86
C GLU A 215 10.83 10.91 23.86
N MET A 216 11.04 11.10 22.57
CA MET A 216 10.15 10.58 21.51
C MET A 216 10.22 9.05 21.42
N HIS A 217 11.40 8.43 21.63
CA HIS A 217 11.53 6.98 21.75
C HIS A 217 10.57 6.42 22.81
N GLU A 218 10.55 7.01 24.02
CA GLU A 218 9.66 6.57 25.09
C GLU A 218 8.17 6.73 24.71
N VAL A 219 7.82 7.81 24.02
CA VAL A 219 6.45 8.01 23.52
C VAL A 219 6.07 6.92 22.54
N PHE A 220 6.89 6.64 21.53
CA PHE A 220 6.60 5.57 20.56
C PHE A 220 6.61 4.17 21.20
N ALA A 221 7.46 3.94 22.22
CA ALA A 221 7.45 2.71 22.99
C ALA A 221 6.13 2.52 23.76
N ALA A 222 5.57 3.62 24.30
CA ALA A 222 4.26 3.59 24.95
C ALA A 222 3.13 3.38 23.93
N TRP A 223 3.16 4.07 22.79
CA TRP A 223 2.16 3.94 21.73
C TRP A 223 2.13 2.54 21.11
N ASN A 224 3.27 1.85 21.03
CA ASN A 224 3.36 0.47 20.54
C ASN A 224 2.72 -0.57 21.48
N LYS A 225 2.14 -0.13 22.59
CA LYS A 225 1.35 -0.96 23.53
C LYS A 225 -0.14 -0.64 23.48
N THR A 226 -0.56 0.17 22.53
CA THR A 226 -1.94 0.65 22.35
C THR A 226 -2.52 0.16 21.03
N GLU A 227 -3.64 0.75 20.60
CA GLU A 227 -4.24 0.52 19.27
C GLU A 227 -3.33 0.96 18.10
N LEU A 228 -2.24 1.67 18.38
CA LEU A 228 -1.20 2.01 17.40
C LEU A 228 -0.12 0.94 17.24
N ASP A 229 -0.18 -0.17 18.00
CA ASP A 229 0.77 -1.29 17.85
C ASP A 229 0.85 -1.72 16.39
N SER A 230 2.02 -1.50 15.81
CA SER A 230 2.29 -1.80 14.41
C SER A 230 3.80 -1.88 14.15
N TYR A 231 4.17 -2.56 13.08
CA TYR A 231 5.58 -2.66 12.67
C TYR A 231 6.23 -1.29 12.46
N LEU A 232 5.53 -0.33 11.85
CA LEU A 232 6.08 1.01 11.61
C LEU A 232 6.28 1.81 12.91
N ILE A 233 5.40 1.68 13.89
CA ILE A 233 5.58 2.29 15.23
C ILE A 233 6.75 1.62 15.96
N GLU A 234 6.84 0.28 15.89
CA GLU A 234 7.92 -0.49 16.47
C GLU A 234 9.30 -0.05 15.94
N ILE A 235 9.47 0.00 14.61
CA ILE A 235 10.75 0.43 14.02
C ILE A 235 11.04 1.92 14.25
N THR A 236 10.01 2.77 14.34
CA THR A 236 10.20 4.19 14.69
C THR A 236 10.77 4.32 16.10
N ARG A 237 10.23 3.59 17.07
CA ARG A 237 10.80 3.49 18.41
C ARG A 237 12.29 3.11 18.37
N ASP A 238 12.63 2.05 17.62
CA ASP A 238 13.99 1.52 17.55
C ASP A 238 14.96 2.49 16.83
N ILE A 239 14.48 3.16 15.76
CA ILE A 239 15.26 4.17 15.05
C ILE A 239 15.62 5.35 15.96
N LEU A 240 14.67 5.85 16.74
CA LEU A 240 14.90 6.98 17.65
C LEU A 240 15.89 6.66 18.77
N ALA A 241 15.95 5.39 19.21
CA ALA A 241 16.94 4.93 20.20
C ALA A 241 18.33 4.71 19.62
N TYR A 242 18.48 4.57 18.28
CA TYR A 242 19.74 4.16 17.69
C TYR A 242 20.74 5.32 17.66
N LYS A 243 21.90 5.10 18.29
CA LYS A 243 23.01 6.07 18.32
C LYS A 243 24.10 5.65 17.33
N ASP A 244 24.67 6.63 16.65
CA ASP A 244 25.86 6.44 15.81
C ASP A 244 27.13 6.25 16.65
N THR A 245 28.25 5.96 16.02
CA THR A 245 29.56 5.70 16.66
C THR A 245 30.05 6.86 17.55
N ASP A 246 29.58 8.09 17.29
CA ASP A 246 29.88 9.26 18.12
C ASP A 246 28.87 9.51 19.27
N GLY A 247 27.93 8.59 19.46
CA GLY A 247 26.89 8.67 20.50
C GLY A 247 25.70 9.58 20.17
N GLN A 248 25.67 10.20 18.96
CA GLN A 248 24.53 11.01 18.54
C GLN A 248 23.46 10.18 17.86
N PRO A 249 22.17 10.57 17.93
CA PRO A 249 21.11 9.89 17.19
C PRO A 249 21.39 9.86 15.70
N ILE A 250 21.36 8.68 15.07
CA ILE A 250 21.66 8.58 13.63
C ILE A 250 20.58 9.25 12.78
N VAL A 251 19.34 9.29 13.24
CA VAL A 251 18.22 9.92 12.52
C VAL A 251 18.49 11.40 12.23
N GLU A 252 19.18 12.10 13.13
CA GLU A 252 19.55 13.51 12.97
C GLU A 252 20.64 13.74 11.91
N LYS A 253 21.33 12.69 11.47
CA LYS A 253 22.36 12.72 10.42
C LYS A 253 21.83 12.30 9.06
N ILE A 254 20.61 11.79 8.98
CA ILE A 254 19.99 11.35 7.73
C ILE A 254 19.46 12.56 6.97
N LEU A 255 19.82 12.66 5.69
CA LEU A 255 19.31 13.73 4.83
C LEU A 255 17.79 13.59 4.67
N ASP A 256 17.06 14.68 4.87
CA ASP A 256 15.61 14.77 4.81
C ASP A 256 15.05 14.77 3.37
N THR A 257 15.45 13.77 2.59
CA THR A 257 14.92 13.47 1.25
C THR A 257 14.44 12.03 1.20
N ALA A 258 13.19 11.81 0.83
CA ALA A 258 12.59 10.49 0.79
C ALA A 258 12.41 10.00 -0.65
N GLY A 259 13.04 8.87 -0.98
CA GLY A 259 12.86 8.20 -2.26
C GLY A 259 11.55 7.43 -2.36
N GLN A 260 11.17 7.07 -3.60
CA GLN A 260 10.02 6.21 -3.89
C GLN A 260 10.28 5.30 -5.09
N LYS A 261 9.65 4.12 -5.08
CA LYS A 261 9.69 3.16 -6.20
C LYS A 261 8.48 3.27 -7.14
N GLY A 262 7.53 4.20 -6.87
CA GLY A 262 6.41 4.52 -7.72
C GLY A 262 5.07 3.85 -7.35
N THR A 263 5.03 2.87 -6.46
CA THR A 263 3.78 2.18 -6.10
C THR A 263 2.74 3.09 -5.43
N GLY A 264 3.17 4.01 -4.55
CA GLY A 264 2.29 5.02 -3.97
C GLY A 264 1.75 5.99 -5.02
N LYS A 265 2.59 6.41 -5.99
CA LYS A 265 2.16 7.20 -7.14
C LYS A 265 1.11 6.47 -7.96
N TRP A 266 1.30 5.18 -8.26
CA TRP A 266 0.31 4.39 -8.99
C TRP A 266 -1.02 4.27 -8.24
N THR A 267 -0.99 4.17 -6.91
CA THR A 267 -2.22 4.19 -6.09
C THR A 267 -2.97 5.50 -6.27
N GLY A 268 -2.26 6.64 -6.25
CA GLY A 268 -2.86 7.96 -6.51
C GLY A 268 -3.44 8.11 -7.92
N ILE A 269 -2.72 7.63 -8.94
CA ILE A 269 -3.20 7.64 -10.33
C ILE A 269 -4.47 6.77 -10.46
N ALA A 270 -4.44 5.55 -9.93
CA ALA A 270 -5.60 4.67 -9.97
C ALA A 270 -6.82 5.29 -9.25
N ALA A 271 -6.61 6.02 -8.16
CA ALA A 271 -7.69 6.71 -7.47
C ALA A 271 -8.28 7.86 -8.30
N LEU A 272 -7.45 8.60 -9.04
CA LEU A 272 -7.91 9.64 -9.97
C LEU A 272 -8.69 9.03 -11.14
N ASP A 273 -8.19 7.92 -11.71
CA ASP A 273 -8.87 7.20 -12.80
C ASP A 273 -10.22 6.63 -12.37
N GLU A 274 -10.32 6.16 -11.13
CA GLU A 274 -11.54 5.59 -10.54
C GLU A 274 -12.46 6.64 -9.87
N GLY A 275 -12.09 7.92 -9.85
CA GLY A 275 -12.86 8.99 -9.20
C GLY A 275 -12.95 8.86 -7.67
N VAL A 276 -11.93 8.28 -7.03
CA VAL A 276 -11.90 8.06 -5.56
C VAL A 276 -11.09 9.16 -4.86
N PRO A 277 -11.64 9.83 -3.83
CA PRO A 277 -10.92 10.87 -3.09
C PRO A 277 -9.86 10.28 -2.15
N LEU A 278 -8.67 10.00 -2.68
CA LEU A 278 -7.51 9.41 -1.97
C LEU A 278 -6.58 10.50 -1.42
N THR A 279 -7.12 11.49 -0.73
CA THR A 279 -6.42 12.72 -0.38
C THR A 279 -5.22 12.49 0.54
N LEU A 280 -5.38 11.72 1.62
CA LEU A 280 -4.29 11.44 2.57
C LEU A 280 -3.10 10.73 1.90
N ILE A 281 -3.36 9.66 1.17
CA ILE A 281 -2.32 8.90 0.48
C ILE A 281 -1.68 9.75 -0.62
N GLY A 282 -2.47 10.58 -1.31
CA GLY A 282 -1.98 11.57 -2.27
C GLY A 282 -1.00 12.54 -1.62
N GLU A 283 -1.35 13.13 -0.48
CA GLU A 283 -0.46 14.03 0.26
C GLU A 283 0.83 13.33 0.71
N ALA A 284 0.77 12.06 1.11
CA ALA A 284 1.97 11.31 1.45
C ALA A 284 2.93 11.14 0.25
N VAL A 285 2.40 10.99 -0.95
CA VAL A 285 3.21 10.97 -2.19
C VAL A 285 3.80 12.35 -2.48
N PHE A 286 2.99 13.42 -2.39
CA PHE A 286 3.45 14.79 -2.64
C PHE A 286 4.45 15.26 -1.58
N ALA A 287 4.32 14.86 -0.33
CA ALA A 287 5.30 15.14 0.72
C ALA A 287 6.70 14.57 0.38
N ARG A 288 6.76 13.35 -0.20
CA ARG A 288 8.02 12.80 -0.71
C ARG A 288 8.58 13.61 -1.88
N CYS A 289 7.72 14.03 -2.81
CA CYS A 289 8.12 14.90 -3.92
C CYS A 289 8.70 16.23 -3.40
N LEU A 290 8.02 16.85 -2.43
CA LEU A 290 8.48 18.09 -1.79
C LEU A 290 9.82 17.87 -1.06
N SER A 291 9.98 16.74 -0.37
CA SER A 291 11.24 16.41 0.32
C SER A 291 12.43 16.36 -0.63
N ALA A 292 12.24 15.87 -1.84
CA ALA A 292 13.29 15.77 -2.86
C ALA A 292 13.79 17.13 -3.40
N MET A 293 13.04 18.21 -3.18
CA MET A 293 13.42 19.58 -3.57
C MET A 293 14.36 20.22 -2.53
N LYS A 294 15.30 19.48 -1.95
CA LYS A 294 16.08 19.90 -0.78
C LYS A 294 16.80 21.23 -0.97
N SER A 295 17.50 21.42 -2.07
CA SER A 295 18.27 22.66 -2.33
C SER A 295 17.37 23.89 -2.39
N GLU A 296 16.26 23.79 -3.13
CA GLU A 296 15.26 24.86 -3.25
C GLU A 296 14.59 25.18 -1.91
N ARG A 297 14.24 24.13 -1.11
CA ARG A 297 13.68 24.33 0.22
C ARG A 297 14.62 25.05 1.18
N VAL A 298 15.93 24.75 1.10
CA VAL A 298 16.95 25.42 1.93
C VAL A 298 17.05 26.91 1.59
N GLU A 299 16.98 27.27 0.30
CA GLU A 299 17.00 28.67 -0.13
C GLU A 299 15.70 29.40 0.30
N ALA A 300 14.55 28.81 0.06
CA ALA A 300 13.27 29.35 0.50
C ALA A 300 13.24 29.56 2.03
N ALA A 301 13.79 28.63 2.81
CA ALA A 301 13.85 28.75 4.26
C ALA A 301 14.70 29.95 4.72
N LYS A 302 15.75 30.31 3.99
CA LYS A 302 16.55 31.52 4.27
C LYS A 302 15.77 32.78 3.98
N GLU A 303 15.06 32.85 2.85
CA GLU A 303 14.28 34.03 2.44
C GLU A 303 13.10 34.29 3.38
N TYR A 304 12.37 33.28 3.80
CA TYR A 304 11.21 33.43 4.67
C TYR A 304 11.55 33.45 6.17
N ALA A 305 12.74 33.00 6.58
CA ALA A 305 13.28 33.01 7.95
C ALA A 305 12.21 32.63 9.02
N ARG A 306 11.49 31.52 8.81
CA ARG A 306 10.38 31.12 9.67
C ARG A 306 10.85 30.81 11.09
N THR A 307 10.11 31.30 12.08
CA THR A 307 10.29 30.95 13.49
C THR A 307 9.01 30.26 13.98
N ILE A 308 9.15 29.10 14.60
CA ILE A 308 8.04 28.44 15.29
C ILE A 308 7.95 29.03 16.70
N PRO A 309 6.82 29.67 17.09
CA PRO A 309 6.65 30.19 18.43
C PRO A 309 6.71 29.05 19.47
N ALA A 310 7.18 29.40 20.69
CA ALA A 310 7.19 28.42 21.77
C ALA A 310 5.76 27.95 22.12
N PHE A 311 5.58 26.66 22.24
CA PHE A 311 4.31 26.10 22.70
C PHE A 311 4.09 26.39 24.18
N THR A 312 2.94 26.96 24.51
CA THR A 312 2.59 27.40 25.88
C THR A 312 1.57 26.49 26.59
N GLY A 313 1.08 25.45 25.89
CA GLY A 313 0.12 24.51 26.45
C GLY A 313 0.77 23.38 27.24
N ASP A 314 -0.05 22.47 27.77
CA ASP A 314 0.41 21.25 28.41
C ASP A 314 0.98 20.29 27.35
N LYS A 315 2.27 19.95 27.49
CA LYS A 315 2.98 19.06 26.54
C LYS A 315 2.45 17.63 26.58
N ALA A 316 2.15 17.11 27.79
CA ALA A 316 1.65 15.74 27.93
C ALA A 316 0.26 15.58 27.31
N GLU A 317 -0.61 16.57 27.52
CA GLU A 317 -1.92 16.62 26.88
C GLU A 317 -1.79 16.70 25.32
N MET A 318 -0.84 17.48 24.83
CA MET A 318 -0.62 17.59 23.38
C MET A 318 -0.03 16.29 22.79
N VAL A 319 0.89 15.60 23.49
CA VAL A 319 1.40 14.28 23.06
C VAL A 319 0.26 13.26 22.95
N GLU A 320 -0.65 13.23 23.94
CA GLU A 320 -1.83 12.38 23.88
C GLU A 320 -2.77 12.78 22.74
N ALA A 321 -2.96 14.06 22.49
CA ALA A 321 -3.75 14.53 21.36
C ALA A 321 -3.11 14.14 20.02
N ILE A 322 -1.79 14.19 19.88
CA ILE A 322 -1.07 13.71 18.68
C ILE A 322 -1.27 12.21 18.47
N ARG A 323 -1.24 11.40 19.54
CA ARG A 323 -1.54 9.97 19.47
C ARG A 323 -2.94 9.72 18.88
N GLN A 324 -3.93 10.44 19.41
CA GLN A 324 -5.31 10.33 18.95
C GLN A 324 -5.48 10.81 17.50
N ALA A 325 -4.84 11.90 17.13
CA ALA A 325 -4.85 12.42 15.75
C ALA A 325 -4.19 11.45 14.76
N LEU A 326 -3.08 10.82 15.16
CA LEU A 326 -2.41 9.79 14.38
C LEU A 326 -3.34 8.59 14.14
N TYR A 327 -4.01 8.11 15.18
CA TYR A 327 -4.94 6.98 15.04
C TYR A 327 -6.16 7.32 14.18
N ALA A 328 -6.77 8.49 14.38
CA ALA A 328 -7.88 8.97 13.54
C ALA A 328 -7.47 9.06 12.07
N SER A 329 -6.31 9.65 11.79
CA SER A 329 -5.78 9.77 10.42
C SER A 329 -5.44 8.42 9.81
N LYS A 330 -4.92 7.46 10.61
CA LYS A 330 -4.69 6.08 10.18
C LYS A 330 -5.99 5.40 9.74
N ILE A 331 -7.08 5.56 10.48
CA ILE A 331 -8.41 5.04 10.09
C ILE A 331 -8.81 5.59 8.71
N ILE A 332 -8.60 6.88 8.45
CA ILE A 332 -8.89 7.49 7.15
C ILE A 332 -8.03 6.89 6.03
N SER A 333 -6.73 6.68 6.26
CA SER A 333 -5.84 6.06 5.27
C SER A 333 -6.38 4.73 4.78
N TYR A 334 -6.79 3.86 5.70
CA TYR A 334 -7.38 2.57 5.37
C TYR A 334 -8.77 2.70 4.75
N ALA A 335 -9.63 3.59 5.27
CA ALA A 335 -10.93 3.85 4.68
C ALA A 335 -10.84 4.26 3.20
N GLN A 336 -9.91 5.14 2.87
CA GLN A 336 -9.64 5.56 1.49
C GLN A 336 -9.11 4.40 0.63
N GLY A 337 -8.17 3.61 1.14
CA GLY A 337 -7.62 2.44 0.44
C GLY A 337 -8.68 1.38 0.15
N TYR A 338 -9.52 1.06 1.12
CA TYR A 338 -10.63 0.11 0.96
C TYR A 338 -11.71 0.63 0.00
N THR A 339 -12.00 1.93 0.03
CA THR A 339 -12.91 2.56 -0.96
C THR A 339 -12.35 2.41 -2.37
N LEU A 340 -11.05 2.64 -2.56
CA LEU A 340 -10.39 2.45 -3.86
C LEU A 340 -10.49 1.00 -4.33
N MET A 341 -10.20 0.02 -3.45
CA MET A 341 -10.34 -1.39 -3.80
C MET A 341 -11.77 -1.76 -4.19
N ARG A 342 -12.79 -1.24 -3.48
CA ARG A 342 -14.21 -1.48 -3.81
C ARG A 342 -14.60 -0.89 -5.17
N THR A 343 -14.14 0.33 -5.47
CA THR A 343 -14.45 0.98 -6.75
C THR A 343 -13.79 0.23 -7.89
N ALA A 344 -12.51 -0.07 -7.79
CA ALA A 344 -11.77 -0.86 -8.78
C ALA A 344 -12.34 -2.27 -8.97
N ALA A 345 -12.79 -2.92 -7.89
CA ALA A 345 -13.43 -4.22 -7.99
C ALA A 345 -14.68 -4.20 -8.87
N LYS A 346 -15.46 -3.12 -8.84
CA LYS A 346 -16.61 -2.94 -9.74
C LYS A 346 -16.18 -2.69 -11.19
N THR A 347 -15.18 -1.82 -11.39
CA THR A 347 -14.65 -1.48 -12.71
C THR A 347 -14.06 -2.70 -13.42
N TYR A 348 -13.29 -3.52 -12.71
CA TYR A 348 -12.58 -4.68 -13.28
C TYR A 348 -13.30 -6.02 -13.10
N GLY A 349 -14.46 -6.05 -12.44
CA GLY A 349 -15.23 -7.27 -12.20
C GLY A 349 -14.60 -8.23 -11.20
N TRP A 350 -13.85 -7.74 -10.21
CA TRP A 350 -13.22 -8.57 -9.19
C TRP A 350 -14.17 -8.83 -8.01
N ASN A 351 -14.12 -10.04 -7.48
CA ASN A 351 -14.80 -10.40 -6.24
C ASN A 351 -13.83 -10.43 -5.06
N LEU A 352 -13.55 -9.27 -4.48
CA LEU A 352 -12.57 -9.11 -3.40
C LEU A 352 -13.16 -9.48 -2.04
N ASN A 353 -12.44 -10.31 -1.28
CA ASN A 353 -12.74 -10.56 0.13
C ASN A 353 -12.01 -9.55 1.03
N TYR A 354 -12.66 -8.44 1.37
CA TYR A 354 -12.05 -7.33 2.13
C TYR A 354 -11.59 -7.75 3.53
N GLY A 355 -12.36 -8.58 4.23
CA GLY A 355 -11.96 -9.15 5.53
C GLY A 355 -10.73 -10.07 5.40
N GLY A 356 -10.69 -10.88 4.36
CA GLY A 356 -9.54 -11.71 4.01
C GLY A 356 -8.29 -10.89 3.66
N ILE A 357 -8.45 -9.77 2.96
CA ILE A 357 -7.36 -8.82 2.66
C ILE A 357 -6.80 -8.23 3.96
N ALA A 358 -7.67 -7.80 4.88
CA ALA A 358 -7.23 -7.32 6.20
C ALA A 358 -6.43 -8.39 6.96
N LEU A 359 -6.86 -9.65 6.92
CA LEU A 359 -6.14 -10.78 7.51
C LEU A 359 -4.74 -10.93 6.92
N MET A 360 -4.63 -10.90 5.58
CA MET A 360 -3.33 -11.03 4.89
C MET A 360 -2.31 -9.97 5.32
N TRP A 361 -2.76 -8.79 5.72
CA TRP A 361 -1.90 -7.69 6.14
C TRP A 361 -1.55 -7.71 7.65
N ARG A 362 -2.13 -8.62 8.44
CA ARG A 362 -1.86 -8.73 9.88
C ARG A 362 -0.49 -9.29 10.25
N GLY A 363 0.21 -9.91 9.32
CA GLY A 363 1.56 -10.45 9.53
C GLY A 363 2.39 -10.47 8.25
N GLY A 364 3.71 -10.49 8.40
CA GLY A 364 4.62 -10.61 7.26
C GLY A 364 4.60 -9.43 6.29
N CYS A 365 4.13 -8.26 6.68
CA CYS A 365 4.12 -7.07 5.83
C CYS A 365 4.45 -5.80 6.61
N ILE A 366 4.78 -4.73 5.88
CA ILE A 366 5.22 -3.45 6.44
C ILE A 366 4.11 -2.73 7.22
N ILE A 367 2.84 -2.92 6.82
CA ILE A 367 1.69 -2.30 7.50
C ILE A 367 1.07 -3.20 8.59
N ARG A 368 1.73 -4.28 9.01
CA ARG A 368 1.31 -5.13 10.11
C ARG A 368 0.88 -4.28 11.32
N SER A 369 -0.36 -4.51 11.81
CA SER A 369 -0.96 -3.71 12.88
C SER A 369 -2.11 -4.48 13.54
N VAL A 370 -2.31 -4.29 14.84
CA VAL A 370 -3.46 -4.85 15.57
C VAL A 370 -4.79 -4.30 15.07
N PHE A 371 -4.79 -3.07 14.59
CA PHE A 371 -5.94 -2.38 13.99
C PHE A 371 -6.60 -3.15 12.83
N LEU A 372 -5.83 -3.90 12.05
CA LEU A 372 -6.34 -4.70 10.92
C LEU A 372 -7.35 -5.77 11.35
N GLY A 373 -7.29 -6.25 12.61
CA GLY A 373 -8.30 -7.13 13.16
C GLY A 373 -9.68 -6.48 13.20
N LYS A 374 -9.76 -5.20 13.50
CA LYS A 374 -11.03 -4.44 13.51
C LYS A 374 -11.60 -4.22 12.10
N ILE A 375 -10.75 -4.04 11.11
CA ILE A 375 -11.18 -3.99 9.70
C ILE A 375 -11.76 -5.35 9.28
N LYS A 376 -11.08 -6.44 9.63
CA LYS A 376 -11.59 -7.79 9.35
C LYS A 376 -12.96 -8.01 9.98
N GLU A 377 -13.11 -7.69 11.28
CA GLU A 377 -14.40 -7.82 11.97
C GLU A 377 -15.53 -7.01 11.30
N ALA A 378 -15.24 -5.80 10.83
CA ALA A 378 -16.20 -4.93 10.16
C ALA A 378 -16.70 -5.55 8.85
N TYR A 379 -15.79 -6.03 8.00
CA TYR A 379 -16.15 -6.64 6.70
C TYR A 379 -16.71 -8.07 6.83
N ASP A 380 -16.32 -8.83 7.85
CA ASP A 380 -16.95 -10.13 8.14
C ASP A 380 -18.41 -9.96 8.56
N LYS A 381 -18.75 -8.89 9.30
CA LYS A 381 -20.11 -8.55 9.68
C LYS A 381 -20.93 -7.97 8.52
N ASN A 382 -20.30 -7.16 7.68
CA ASN A 382 -20.93 -6.51 6.54
C ASN A 382 -19.98 -6.47 5.33
N PRO A 383 -19.99 -7.52 4.48
CA PRO A 383 -19.15 -7.55 3.26
C PRO A 383 -19.43 -6.40 2.28
N GLU A 384 -20.65 -5.82 2.33
CA GLU A 384 -21.07 -4.70 1.49
C GLU A 384 -20.83 -3.33 2.12
N LEU A 385 -20.10 -3.26 3.24
CA LEU A 385 -19.78 -2.00 3.92
C LEU A 385 -19.12 -1.02 2.95
N SER A 386 -19.77 0.10 2.70
CA SER A 386 -19.34 1.08 1.70
C SER A 386 -18.11 1.89 2.12
N ASN A 387 -17.95 2.13 3.42
CA ASN A 387 -16.82 2.84 4.00
C ASN A 387 -16.64 2.40 5.46
N LEU A 388 -15.41 2.23 5.92
CA LEU A 388 -15.08 1.87 7.31
C LEU A 388 -15.71 2.84 8.33
N LEU A 389 -15.83 4.12 8.00
CA LEU A 389 -16.41 5.15 8.87
C LEU A 389 -17.89 4.90 9.21
N LEU A 390 -18.57 4.04 8.47
CA LEU A 390 -19.96 3.66 8.70
C LEU A 390 -20.12 2.41 9.58
N ASP A 391 -19.03 1.69 9.86
CA ASP A 391 -19.04 0.60 10.82
C ASP A 391 -19.20 1.13 12.25
N PRO A 392 -20.01 0.48 13.11
CA PRO A 392 -20.27 0.96 14.47
C PRO A 392 -19.03 1.18 15.32
N TYR A 393 -18.04 0.26 15.25
CA TYR A 393 -16.79 0.39 16.00
C TYR A 393 -15.99 1.62 15.56
N PHE A 394 -15.81 1.78 14.24
CA PHE A 394 -15.06 2.92 13.69
C PHE A 394 -15.77 4.24 13.91
N LYS A 395 -17.11 4.27 13.77
CA LYS A 395 -17.92 5.47 14.07
C LYS A 395 -17.73 5.92 15.51
N GLU A 396 -17.89 5.01 16.48
CA GLU A 396 -17.71 5.34 17.90
C GLU A 396 -16.27 5.79 18.21
N THR A 397 -15.29 5.10 17.64
CA THR A 397 -13.88 5.44 17.79
C THR A 397 -13.60 6.84 17.25
N MET A 398 -14.02 7.16 16.04
CA MET A 398 -13.82 8.49 15.44
C MET A 398 -14.47 9.59 16.28
N GLN A 399 -15.70 9.38 16.77
CA GLN A 399 -16.39 10.36 17.64
C GLN A 399 -15.56 10.74 18.88
N LYS A 400 -14.81 9.78 19.45
CA LYS A 400 -13.91 10.02 20.58
C LYS A 400 -12.65 10.78 20.19
N LEU A 401 -12.11 10.52 18.99
CA LEU A 401 -10.82 11.05 18.55
C LEU A 401 -10.90 12.45 17.93
N ILE A 402 -12.02 12.82 17.33
CA ILE A 402 -12.22 14.08 16.60
C ILE A 402 -11.78 15.32 17.37
N PRO A 403 -12.16 15.53 18.67
CA PRO A 403 -11.77 16.74 19.39
C PRO A 403 -10.26 16.93 19.49
N ALA A 404 -9.52 15.88 19.81
CA ALA A 404 -8.06 15.89 19.88
C ALA A 404 -7.44 16.08 18.49
N TRP A 405 -7.96 15.42 17.47
CA TRP A 405 -7.50 15.58 16.11
C TRP A 405 -7.63 17.00 15.59
N ARG A 406 -8.77 17.66 15.84
CA ARG A 406 -8.96 19.10 15.51
C ARG A 406 -7.99 19.99 16.27
N LYS A 407 -7.73 19.71 17.55
CA LYS A 407 -6.75 20.44 18.35
C LYS A 407 -5.34 20.36 17.73
N VAL A 408 -4.91 19.18 17.31
CA VAL A 408 -3.60 18.97 16.68
C VAL A 408 -3.53 19.64 15.31
N ALA A 409 -4.52 19.48 14.46
CA ALA A 409 -4.57 20.13 13.15
C ALA A 409 -4.54 21.67 13.26
N ALA A 410 -5.33 22.24 14.18
CA ALA A 410 -5.31 23.65 14.45
C ALA A 410 -3.93 24.14 14.95
N ALA A 411 -3.30 23.41 15.88
CA ALA A 411 -1.96 23.71 16.35
C ALA A 411 -0.92 23.64 15.23
N ALA A 412 -0.95 22.61 14.40
CA ALA A 412 -0.05 22.47 13.26
C ALA A 412 -0.10 23.69 12.34
N VAL A 413 -1.30 24.15 11.99
CA VAL A 413 -1.51 25.35 11.15
C VAL A 413 -1.10 26.61 11.88
N GLN A 414 -1.52 26.80 13.12
CA GLN A 414 -1.25 27.99 13.93
C GLN A 414 0.25 28.21 14.15
N TYR A 415 0.98 27.15 14.46
CA TYR A 415 2.41 27.21 14.73
C TYR A 415 3.27 27.01 13.47
N GLY A 416 2.64 26.68 12.33
CA GLY A 416 3.33 26.52 11.07
C GLY A 416 4.16 25.23 10.98
N VAL A 417 3.78 24.17 11.66
CA VAL A 417 4.38 22.84 11.52
C VAL A 417 3.67 22.11 10.39
N PRO A 418 4.38 21.67 9.33
CA PRO A 418 3.73 20.98 8.22
C PRO A 418 3.15 19.63 8.66
N ALA A 419 1.86 19.42 8.40
CA ALA A 419 1.17 18.15 8.65
C ALA A 419 0.16 17.87 7.51
N PRO A 420 0.62 17.76 6.24
CA PRO A 420 -0.27 17.71 5.09
C PRO A 420 -1.18 16.47 5.10
N ALA A 421 -0.67 15.28 5.42
CA ALA A 421 -1.48 14.06 5.42
C ALA A 421 -2.52 14.06 6.55
N MET A 422 -2.16 14.52 7.75
CA MET A 422 -3.05 14.58 8.90
C MET A 422 -4.18 15.60 8.71
N THR A 423 -3.87 16.77 8.12
CA THR A 423 -4.86 17.81 7.82
C THR A 423 -5.74 17.45 6.63
N ALA A 424 -5.19 16.84 5.59
CA ALA A 424 -5.97 16.32 4.46
C ALA A 424 -6.94 15.21 4.89
N ALA A 425 -6.52 14.34 5.81
CA ALA A 425 -7.40 13.33 6.39
C ALA A 425 -8.59 13.94 7.14
N LEU A 426 -8.35 14.98 7.94
CA LEU A 426 -9.42 15.71 8.64
C LEU A 426 -10.37 16.40 7.67
N SER A 427 -9.83 17.05 6.64
CA SER A 427 -10.65 17.69 5.59
C SER A 427 -11.49 16.67 4.82
N TYR A 428 -10.92 15.49 4.52
CA TYR A 428 -11.69 14.39 3.92
C TYR A 428 -12.84 13.94 4.84
N PHE A 429 -12.54 13.73 6.13
CA PHE A 429 -13.57 13.34 7.09
C PHE A 429 -14.71 14.37 7.17
N ASP A 430 -14.38 15.65 7.26
CA ASP A 430 -15.36 16.73 7.31
C ASP A 430 -16.19 16.77 6.02
N GLY A 431 -15.58 16.66 4.86
CA GLY A 431 -16.28 16.60 3.58
C GLY A 431 -17.18 15.37 3.47
N TYR A 432 -16.66 14.19 3.84
CA TYR A 432 -17.41 12.93 3.78
C TYR A 432 -18.65 12.91 4.69
N THR A 433 -18.58 13.62 5.82
CA THR A 433 -19.66 13.71 6.80
C THR A 433 -20.54 14.96 6.66
N THR A 434 -20.32 15.77 5.63
CA THR A 434 -21.11 16.96 5.30
C THR A 434 -22.19 16.62 4.28
N ASP A 435 -23.45 16.80 4.65
CA ASP A 435 -24.60 16.52 3.78
C ASP A 435 -24.60 17.42 2.53
N ARG A 436 -24.27 18.69 2.67
CA ARG A 436 -24.30 19.66 1.58
C ARG A 436 -22.95 20.32 1.39
N LEU A 437 -22.21 19.88 0.40
CA LEU A 437 -20.94 20.47 -0.01
C LEU A 437 -21.11 21.72 -0.89
N PRO A 438 -20.11 22.61 -0.99
CA PRO A 438 -20.16 23.80 -1.84
C PRO A 438 -20.02 23.46 -3.35
N ALA A 439 -20.09 22.20 -3.70
CA ALA A 439 -20.09 21.72 -5.09
C ALA A 439 -21.29 22.23 -5.90
N ASN A 440 -22.37 22.65 -5.25
CA ASN A 440 -23.49 23.34 -5.90
C ASN A 440 -23.06 24.64 -6.57
N LEU A 441 -22.21 25.45 -5.93
CA LEU A 441 -21.65 26.67 -6.54
C LEU A 441 -20.68 26.35 -7.68
N LEU A 442 -19.82 25.33 -7.49
CA LEU A 442 -18.92 24.87 -8.52
C LEU A 442 -19.69 24.43 -9.78
N GLN A 443 -20.75 23.65 -9.61
CA GLN A 443 -21.58 23.19 -10.74
C GLN A 443 -22.36 24.35 -11.39
N ALA A 444 -22.83 25.31 -10.61
CA ALA A 444 -23.44 26.54 -11.15
C ALA A 444 -22.44 27.38 -11.97
N GLN A 445 -21.17 27.49 -11.53
CA GLN A 445 -20.10 28.13 -12.30
C GLN A 445 -19.86 27.41 -13.65
N ARG A 446 -19.82 26.09 -13.65
CA ARG A 446 -19.67 25.29 -14.86
C ARG A 446 -20.85 25.50 -15.82
N ASP A 447 -22.06 25.56 -15.30
CA ASP A 447 -23.24 25.87 -16.11
C ASP A 447 -23.23 27.31 -16.65
N TYR A 448 -22.77 28.26 -15.85
CA TYR A 448 -22.67 29.67 -16.22
C TYR A 448 -21.77 29.90 -17.43
N PHE A 449 -20.55 29.33 -17.42
CA PHE A 449 -19.59 29.57 -18.50
C PHE A 449 -19.66 28.58 -19.64
N GLY A 450 -20.26 27.41 -19.45
CA GLY A 450 -20.20 26.32 -20.45
C GLY A 450 -21.48 25.56 -20.67
N ALA A 451 -22.59 25.96 -20.07
CA ALA A 451 -23.88 25.25 -20.12
C ALA A 451 -23.75 23.75 -19.76
N HIS A 452 -22.91 23.43 -18.78
CA HIS A 452 -22.60 22.05 -18.38
C HIS A 452 -23.72 21.38 -17.59
N THR A 453 -24.85 22.05 -17.44
CA THR A 453 -26.06 21.56 -16.75
C THR A 453 -25.84 21.19 -15.28
N TYR A 454 -26.92 21.03 -14.55
CA TYR A 454 -26.93 20.63 -13.16
C TYR A 454 -28.23 19.90 -12.82
N GLU A 455 -28.19 19.05 -11.80
CA GLU A 455 -29.40 18.49 -11.19
C GLU A 455 -29.93 19.43 -10.10
N ARG A 456 -31.23 19.39 -9.85
CA ARG A 456 -31.91 20.21 -8.82
C ARG A 456 -32.33 19.34 -7.63
N LEU A 457 -32.30 19.91 -6.43
CA LEU A 457 -32.80 19.23 -5.22
C LEU A 457 -34.32 19.02 -5.21
N ASP A 458 -35.03 19.87 -5.92
CA ASP A 458 -36.51 19.87 -6.04
C ASP A 458 -37.02 19.10 -7.26
N SER A 459 -36.16 18.30 -7.90
CA SER A 459 -36.46 17.48 -9.07
C SER A 459 -35.86 16.09 -8.94
N PRO A 460 -36.43 15.07 -9.62
CA PRO A 460 -35.88 13.73 -9.61
C PRO A 460 -34.44 13.67 -10.11
N ARG A 461 -33.64 12.73 -9.56
CA ARG A 461 -32.28 12.46 -10.04
C ARG A 461 -32.30 12.04 -11.52
N GLY A 462 -31.24 12.43 -12.25
CA GLY A 462 -31.10 12.18 -13.68
C GLY A 462 -31.78 13.22 -14.58
N GLN A 463 -32.44 14.23 -14.02
CA GLN A 463 -32.96 15.37 -14.75
C GLN A 463 -32.00 16.55 -14.70
N PHE A 464 -31.52 16.97 -15.84
CA PHE A 464 -30.51 18.01 -15.98
C PHE A 464 -31.12 19.32 -16.48
N PHE A 465 -30.68 20.42 -15.89
CA PHE A 465 -31.15 21.77 -16.15
C PHE A 465 -30.00 22.68 -16.57
N HIS A 466 -30.31 23.67 -17.42
CA HIS A 466 -29.43 24.78 -17.74
C HIS A 466 -30.13 26.10 -17.40
N THR A 467 -29.41 27.04 -16.87
CA THR A 467 -29.92 28.39 -16.62
C THR A 467 -29.27 29.39 -17.60
N ASN A 468 -30.08 30.18 -18.27
CA ASN A 468 -29.58 31.31 -19.05
C ASN A 468 -29.20 32.48 -18.10
N TRP A 469 -28.03 32.33 -17.45
CA TRP A 469 -27.56 33.24 -16.38
C TRP A 469 -27.40 34.69 -16.86
N THR A 470 -27.04 34.91 -18.09
CA THR A 470 -26.77 36.25 -18.66
C THR A 470 -27.96 36.87 -19.34
N GLY A 471 -29.00 36.10 -19.62
CA GLY A 471 -30.13 36.51 -20.47
C GLY A 471 -29.82 36.59 -21.98
N HIS A 472 -28.57 36.30 -22.37
CA HIS A 472 -28.11 36.35 -23.76
C HIS A 472 -27.66 34.99 -24.31
N GLY A 473 -27.66 33.93 -23.46
CA GLY A 473 -27.32 32.57 -23.87
C GLY A 473 -28.41 31.89 -24.67
N GLY A 474 -28.05 30.86 -25.42
CA GLY A 474 -28.98 29.96 -26.09
C GLY A 474 -29.55 28.87 -25.17
N ASN A 475 -30.40 28.03 -25.73
CA ASN A 475 -30.97 26.86 -25.01
C ASN A 475 -30.16 25.56 -25.24
N THR A 476 -29.00 25.66 -25.89
CA THR A 476 -28.16 24.49 -26.15
C THR A 476 -27.29 24.22 -24.96
N ALA A 477 -27.39 23.00 -24.38
CA ALA A 477 -26.57 22.54 -23.30
C ALA A 477 -25.37 21.71 -23.82
N ALA A 478 -24.23 21.81 -23.15
CA ALA A 478 -23.11 20.91 -23.38
C ALA A 478 -23.39 19.52 -22.77
N SER A 479 -22.75 18.48 -23.33
CA SER A 479 -22.82 17.15 -22.75
C SER A 479 -22.23 17.16 -21.34
N THR A 480 -22.91 16.50 -20.40
CA THR A 480 -22.45 16.39 -19.02
C THR A 480 -21.41 15.27 -18.94
N TYR A 481 -20.20 15.58 -18.48
CA TYR A 481 -19.25 14.59 -18.03
C TYR A 481 -19.48 14.37 -16.52
N ASN A 482 -19.96 13.19 -16.16
CA ASN A 482 -19.99 12.76 -14.77
C ASN A 482 -18.62 12.15 -14.44
N ALA A 483 -17.99 12.63 -13.38
CA ALA A 483 -16.79 12.02 -12.82
C ALA A 483 -17.13 10.70 -12.14
#